data_d98cb2e32abe3aa594b41b8e0fc9a0c3
#
_entry.id   d98cb2e32abe3aa594b41b8e0fc9a0c3
#
_cell.length_a   1.000
_cell.length_b   1.000
_cell.length_c   1.000
_cell.angle_alpha   90.00
_cell.angle_beta   90.00
_cell.angle_gamma   90.00
#
_symmetry.space_group_name_H-M   'P 1'
#
loop_
_entity.id
_entity.type
_entity.pdbx_description
1 polymer ?
#
loop_
_entity_poly.entity_id
_entity_poly.type
_entity_poly.pdbx_seq_one_letter_code
_entity_poly.pdbx_strand_id
1 'polypeptide(L)'
;TAAAPTVNLASHFDGGCPCESGKPIQLAGSGTCNPELIAFFAPRPLQIVSDGGDWTASVPTLEYPYLQHVYDFYGARDKVENVHLPNERHDYGPNKRKANYDFFERVFGLDKSLCDESKVTVMDAEMLKSK
;
A
#
# COMPACT_ATOMS: atom_id res chain seq x y z
N THR A 1 14.37 3.72 5.39
CA THR A 1 13.25 2.76 5.31
C THR A 1 12.04 3.49 4.74
N ALA A 2 11.31 2.89 3.81
CA ALA A 2 10.06 3.37 3.23
C ALA A 2 9.07 2.20 3.08
N ALA A 3 7.79 2.49 2.92
CA ALA A 3 6.76 1.47 2.71
C ALA A 3 5.74 1.92 1.66
N ALA A 4 5.19 0.93 0.92
CA ALA A 4 4.19 1.16 -0.10
C ALA A 4 3.10 0.07 -0.06
N PRO A 5 2.22 0.03 0.96
CA PRO A 5 1.08 -0.88 0.97
C PRO A 5 0.19 -0.62 -0.25
N THR A 6 -0.09 -1.69 -0.97
CA THR A 6 -0.84 -1.63 -2.22
C THR A 6 -2.10 -2.47 -2.10
N VAL A 7 -3.26 -1.85 -2.31
CA VAL A 7 -4.61 -2.44 -2.25
C VAL A 7 -4.86 -3.30 -1.00
N ASN A 8 -4.33 -2.83 0.12
CA ASN A 8 -4.36 -3.56 1.39
C ASN A 8 -4.92 -2.73 2.55
N LEU A 9 -4.73 -1.41 2.53
CA LEU A 9 -5.04 -0.54 3.65
C LEU A 9 -6.51 -0.14 3.66
N ALA A 10 -7.24 -0.53 4.71
CA ALA A 10 -8.60 -0.03 5.00
C ALA A 10 -8.86 0.00 6.51
N SER A 11 -9.72 0.89 6.95
CA SER A 11 -10.16 0.99 8.35
C SER A 11 -11.21 -0.07 8.72
N HIS A 12 -11.93 -0.55 7.74
CA HIS A 12 -12.89 -1.64 7.87
C HIS A 12 -12.27 -2.91 7.28
N PHE A 13 -12.15 -3.93 8.05
CA PHE A 13 -11.54 -5.19 7.62
C PHE A 13 -12.51 -6.13 6.89
N ASP A 14 -13.33 -5.61 6.04
CA ASP A 14 -14.30 -6.37 5.25
C ASP A 14 -13.67 -6.97 3.98
N GLY A 15 -12.35 -6.89 3.86
CA GLY A 15 -11.60 -7.50 2.78
C GLY A 15 -11.86 -9.00 2.68
N GLY A 16 -12.06 -9.48 1.49
CA GLY A 16 -12.48 -10.85 1.21
C GLY A 16 -11.43 -11.94 1.49
N CYS A 17 -10.26 -11.59 2.00
CA CYS A 17 -9.18 -12.54 2.23
C CYS A 17 -8.76 -12.59 3.71
N PRO A 18 -8.69 -13.79 4.32
CA PRO A 18 -8.20 -13.93 5.70
C PRO A 18 -6.79 -13.39 5.92
N CYS A 19 -5.94 -13.37 4.89
CA CYS A 19 -4.57 -12.86 4.98
C CYS A 19 -4.51 -11.34 5.20
N GLU A 20 -5.54 -10.60 4.81
CA GLU A 20 -5.63 -9.15 4.94
C GLU A 20 -6.46 -8.71 6.14
N SER A 21 -7.16 -9.63 6.77
CA SER A 21 -8.17 -9.28 7.76
C SER A 21 -7.60 -8.81 9.10
N GLY A 22 -6.35 -9.06 9.43
CA GLY A 22 -5.73 -8.60 10.68
C GLY A 22 -6.51 -8.93 11.97
N LYS A 23 -7.60 -9.67 11.86
CA LYS A 23 -8.54 -9.95 12.95
C LYS A 23 -7.92 -10.38 14.27
N PRO A 24 -6.89 -11.24 14.31
CA PRO A 24 -6.28 -11.60 15.58
C PRO A 24 -5.67 -10.41 16.33
N ILE A 25 -5.04 -9.49 15.63
CA ILE A 25 -4.45 -8.28 16.24
C ILE A 25 -5.53 -7.34 16.71
N GLN A 26 -6.58 -7.15 15.91
CA GLN A 26 -7.71 -6.29 16.27
C GLN A 26 -8.50 -6.82 17.46
N LEU A 27 -8.76 -8.12 17.49
CA LEU A 27 -9.50 -8.76 18.57
C LEU A 27 -8.68 -8.88 19.86
N ALA A 28 -7.36 -9.05 19.75
CA ALA A 28 -6.48 -9.13 20.90
C ALA A 28 -6.18 -7.78 21.54
N GLY A 29 -6.37 -6.71 20.75
CA GLY A 29 -5.90 -5.39 21.19
C GLY A 29 -7.06 -4.49 21.58
N SER A 30 -7.74 -3.92 21.60
CA SER A 30 -8.63 -2.77 21.92
C SER A 30 -9.33 -2.17 20.69
N GLY A 31 -9.47 -2.95 19.63
CA GLY A 31 -10.18 -2.52 18.43
C GLY A 31 -9.38 -1.60 17.50
N THR A 32 -8.09 -1.87 17.34
CA THR A 32 -7.25 -1.15 16.37
C THR A 32 -7.55 -1.55 14.93
N CYS A 33 -7.13 -0.73 13.97
CA CYS A 33 -7.30 -0.98 12.54
C CYS A 33 -5.96 -0.76 11.76
N ASN A 34 -5.94 -1.18 10.48
CA ASN A 34 -4.73 -1.07 9.66
C ASN A 34 -4.18 0.35 9.54
N PRO A 35 -4.99 1.41 9.33
CA PRO A 35 -4.48 2.79 9.34
C PRO A 35 -3.80 3.20 10.64
N GLU A 36 -4.30 2.76 11.78
CA GLU A 36 -3.65 3.04 13.06
C GLU A 36 -2.32 2.29 13.20
N LEU A 37 -2.25 1.04 12.74
CA LEU A 37 -1.00 0.28 12.74
C LEU A 37 0.05 0.91 11.82
N ILE A 38 -0.32 1.31 10.59
CA ILE A 38 0.63 1.94 9.68
C ILE A 38 1.01 3.35 10.11
N ALA A 39 0.21 4.02 10.92
CA ALA A 39 0.53 5.34 11.49
C ALA A 39 1.82 5.33 12.32
N PHE A 40 2.18 4.21 12.96
CA PHE A 40 3.47 4.03 13.62
C PHE A 40 4.67 4.11 12.67
N PHE A 41 4.43 4.11 11.36
CA PHE A 41 5.50 4.29 10.39
C PHE A 41 5.98 5.74 10.26
N ALA A 42 5.16 6.70 10.67
CA ALA A 42 5.53 8.11 10.67
C ALA A 42 6.83 8.37 11.48
N PRO A 43 7.67 9.28 11.05
CA PRO A 43 7.61 10.17 9.89
C PRO A 43 8.34 9.64 8.63
N ARG A 44 8.46 8.34 8.46
CA ARG A 44 9.16 7.72 7.32
C ARG A 44 8.31 7.80 6.04
N PRO A 45 8.93 7.87 4.84
CA PRO A 45 8.18 7.92 3.59
C PRO A 45 7.21 6.75 3.44
N LEU A 46 5.94 7.08 3.19
CA LEU A 46 4.83 6.14 3.05
C LEU A 46 4.01 6.50 1.81
N GLN A 47 3.84 5.56 0.89
CA GLN A 47 2.88 5.63 -0.19
C GLN A 47 1.77 4.61 0.06
N ILE A 48 0.52 5.02 -0.09
CA ILE A 48 -0.62 4.11 -0.13
C ILE A 48 -1.10 4.04 -1.58
N VAL A 49 -1.15 2.83 -2.14
CA VAL A 49 -1.79 2.62 -3.45
C VAL A 49 -3.16 1.98 -3.20
N SER A 50 -4.21 2.64 -3.69
CA SER A 50 -5.60 2.24 -3.52
C SER A 50 -6.34 2.19 -4.85
N ASP A 51 -7.44 1.47 -4.93
CA ASP A 51 -8.29 1.44 -6.12
C ASP A 51 -9.77 1.60 -5.79
N GLY A 52 -10.58 1.80 -6.83
CA GLY A 52 -12.02 2.00 -6.68
C GLY A 52 -12.82 0.71 -6.71
N GLY A 53 -12.21 -0.42 -7.04
CA GLY A 53 -12.88 -1.70 -7.24
C GLY A 53 -12.77 -2.67 -6.07
N ASP A 54 -12.19 -2.24 -4.94
CA ASP A 54 -12.06 -3.03 -3.74
C ASP A 54 -12.31 -2.21 -2.45
N TRP A 55 -11.99 -2.79 -1.30
CA TRP A 55 -12.17 -2.17 0.01
C TRP A 55 -11.26 -0.96 0.26
N THR A 56 -10.29 -0.69 -0.60
CA THR A 56 -9.43 0.50 -0.51
C THR A 56 -10.02 1.74 -1.20
N ALA A 57 -11.25 1.63 -1.71
CA ALA A 57 -11.96 2.76 -2.33
C ALA A 57 -12.18 3.94 -1.38
N SER A 58 -12.23 3.70 -0.08
CA SER A 58 -12.37 4.75 0.95
C SER A 58 -11.08 5.51 1.24
N VAL A 59 -9.92 4.98 0.86
CA VAL A 59 -8.60 5.52 1.25
C VAL A 59 -8.47 7.02 0.97
N PRO A 60 -8.84 7.57 -0.20
CA PRO A 60 -8.66 9.00 -0.47
C PRO A 60 -9.43 9.93 0.47
N THR A 61 -10.55 9.46 1.01
CA THR A 61 -11.48 10.29 1.78
C THR A 61 -11.50 9.99 3.28
N LEU A 62 -10.98 8.86 3.69
CA LEU A 62 -11.01 8.42 5.08
C LEU A 62 -9.60 8.15 5.63
N GLU A 63 -8.92 7.14 5.14
CA GLU A 63 -7.67 6.67 5.72
C GLU A 63 -6.49 7.60 5.43
N TYR A 64 -6.40 8.12 4.22
CA TYR A 64 -5.32 9.03 3.84
C TYR A 64 -5.36 10.37 4.59
N PRO A 65 -6.50 11.07 4.72
CA PRO A 65 -6.59 12.26 5.57
C PRO A 65 -6.21 12.00 7.04
N TYR A 66 -6.58 10.86 7.59
CA TYR A 66 -6.15 10.45 8.93
C TYR A 66 -4.63 10.34 9.03
N LEU A 67 -4.00 9.63 8.09
CA LEU A 67 -2.55 9.47 8.07
C LEU A 67 -1.83 10.81 7.85
N GLN A 68 -2.35 11.68 6.98
CA GLN A 68 -1.82 13.03 6.83
C GLN A 68 -1.84 13.80 8.15
N HIS A 69 -2.93 13.70 8.93
CA HIS A 69 -3.02 14.34 10.23
C HIS A 69 -1.98 13.79 11.22
N VAL A 70 -1.76 12.47 11.26
CA VAL A 70 -0.71 11.88 12.10
C VAL A 70 0.67 12.37 11.67
N TYR A 71 0.96 12.42 10.37
CA TYR A 71 2.25 12.91 9.86
C TYR A 71 2.47 14.40 10.14
N ASP A 72 1.40 15.19 10.22
CA ASP A 72 1.48 16.61 10.60
C ASP A 72 2.07 16.81 12.01
N PHE A 73 1.81 15.92 12.97
CA PHE A 73 2.42 15.98 14.31
C PHE A 73 3.96 15.89 14.28
N TYR A 74 4.50 15.31 13.21
CA TYR A 74 5.95 15.17 13.01
C TYR A 74 6.51 16.22 12.03
N GLY A 75 5.68 17.14 11.52
CA GLY A 75 6.07 18.09 10.46
C GLY A 75 6.47 17.38 9.15
N ALA A 76 5.88 16.24 8.85
CA ALA A 76 6.27 15.35 7.77
C ALA A 76 5.10 14.98 6.84
N ARG A 77 4.10 15.86 6.73
CA ARG A 77 2.91 15.62 5.89
C ARG A 77 3.24 15.31 4.45
N ASP A 78 4.31 15.87 3.93
CA ASP A 78 4.83 15.65 2.58
C ASP A 78 5.42 14.25 2.35
N LYS A 79 5.63 13.48 3.41
CA LYS A 79 6.18 12.12 3.35
C LYS A 79 5.12 11.02 3.30
N VAL A 80 3.86 11.36 3.40
CA VAL A 80 2.76 10.42 3.16
C VAL A 80 1.99 10.82 1.90
N GLU A 81 1.79 9.87 0.99
CA GLU A 81 1.07 10.09 -0.26
C GLU A 81 0.09 8.95 -0.56
N ASN A 82 -0.92 9.25 -1.36
CA ASN A 82 -1.87 8.26 -1.87
C ASN A 82 -1.92 8.33 -3.40
N VAL A 83 -1.72 7.20 -4.04
CA VAL A 83 -2.02 6.99 -5.47
C VAL A 83 -3.31 6.19 -5.55
N HIS A 84 -4.39 6.85 -5.96
CA HIS A 84 -5.71 6.23 -6.12
C HIS A 84 -6.03 5.96 -7.58
N LEU A 85 -6.44 4.72 -7.88
CA LEU A 85 -6.76 4.23 -9.21
C LEU A 85 -8.26 3.89 -9.29
N PRO A 86 -9.15 4.87 -9.47
CA PRO A 86 -10.60 4.72 -9.24
C PRO A 86 -11.29 3.73 -10.17
N ASN A 87 -10.71 3.44 -11.32
CA ASN A 87 -11.27 2.53 -12.32
C ASN A 87 -10.61 1.15 -12.33
N GLU A 88 -9.72 0.87 -11.40
CA GLU A 88 -9.04 -0.42 -11.29
C GLU A 88 -9.69 -1.31 -10.25
N ARG A 89 -9.33 -2.59 -10.29
CA ARG A 89 -9.83 -3.65 -9.40
C ARG A 89 -8.70 -4.17 -8.53
N HIS A 90 -9.06 -4.97 -7.55
CA HIS A 90 -8.11 -5.64 -6.66
C HIS A 90 -7.16 -6.56 -7.43
N ASP A 91 -5.98 -6.06 -7.73
CA ASP A 91 -4.86 -6.78 -8.32
C ASP A 91 -3.54 -6.04 -8.04
N TYR A 92 -2.43 -6.59 -8.47
CA TYR A 92 -1.14 -5.91 -8.51
C TYR A 92 -0.74 -5.59 -9.95
N GLY A 93 -1.63 -4.91 -10.67
CA GLY A 93 -1.54 -4.56 -12.08
C GLY A 93 -0.41 -3.55 -12.41
N PRO A 94 -0.17 -3.29 -13.71
CA PRO A 94 0.96 -2.47 -14.16
C PRO A 94 0.98 -1.05 -13.57
N ASN A 95 -0.18 -0.40 -13.44
CA ASN A 95 -0.23 0.97 -12.91
C ASN A 95 0.11 1.02 -11.41
N LYS A 96 -0.31 0.02 -10.64
CA LYS A 96 0.04 -0.13 -9.23
C LYS A 96 1.54 -0.38 -9.05
N ARG A 97 2.12 -1.27 -9.86
CA ARG A 97 3.58 -1.52 -9.85
C ARG A 97 4.35 -0.27 -10.25
N LYS A 98 3.90 0.43 -11.30
CA LYS A 98 4.50 1.70 -11.72
C LYS A 98 4.51 2.73 -10.59
N ALA A 99 3.40 2.90 -9.88
CA ALA A 99 3.33 3.81 -8.73
C ALA A 99 4.40 3.46 -7.68
N ASN A 100 4.58 2.17 -7.38
CA ASN A 100 5.60 1.71 -6.44
C ASN A 100 7.03 1.94 -6.96
N TYR A 101 7.29 1.71 -8.24
CA TYR A 101 8.60 2.00 -8.84
C TYR A 101 8.93 3.49 -8.75
N ASP A 102 8.00 4.36 -9.15
CA ASP A 102 8.18 5.82 -9.10
C ASP A 102 8.43 6.30 -7.65
N PHE A 103 7.76 5.72 -6.67
CA PHE A 103 7.94 6.04 -5.26
C PHE A 103 9.31 5.62 -4.75
N PHE A 104 9.71 4.37 -4.96
CA PHE A 104 11.00 3.87 -4.47
C PHE A 104 12.19 4.48 -5.21
N GLU A 105 12.05 4.77 -6.51
CA GLU A 105 13.03 5.55 -7.25
C GLU A 105 13.28 6.90 -6.55
N ARG A 106 12.22 7.64 -6.30
CA ARG A 106 12.29 8.97 -5.68
C ARG A 106 12.86 8.94 -4.27
N VAL A 107 12.44 7.96 -3.46
CA VAL A 107 12.85 7.87 -2.05
C VAL A 107 14.29 7.36 -1.89
N PHE A 108 14.73 6.47 -2.73
CA PHE A 108 16.04 5.82 -2.61
C PHE A 108 17.05 6.23 -3.68
N GLY A 109 16.67 7.08 -4.64
CA GLY A 109 17.54 7.48 -5.75
C GLY A 109 17.89 6.30 -6.67
N LEU A 110 16.93 5.38 -6.90
CA LEU A 110 17.18 4.21 -7.73
C LEU A 110 17.17 4.58 -9.21
N ASP A 111 17.87 3.78 -10.03
CA ASP A 111 17.85 3.93 -11.47
C ASP A 111 16.56 3.33 -12.06
N LYS A 112 15.65 4.19 -12.53
CA LYS A 112 14.38 3.79 -13.11
C LYS A 112 14.52 2.91 -14.36
N SER A 113 15.63 3.01 -15.08
CA SER A 113 15.87 2.15 -16.26
C SER A 113 15.91 0.66 -15.92
N LEU A 114 16.14 0.34 -14.63
CA LEU A 114 16.14 -1.04 -14.12
C LEU A 114 14.73 -1.58 -13.86
N CYS A 115 13.71 -0.73 -13.89
CA CYS A 115 12.29 -1.09 -13.67
C CYS A 115 11.54 -1.37 -14.99
N ASP A 116 12.24 -1.71 -16.05
CA ASP A 116 11.66 -2.06 -17.36
C ASP A 116 11.10 -3.48 -17.35
N GLU A 117 9.79 -3.59 -17.14
CA GLU A 117 9.09 -4.88 -17.08
C GLU A 117 9.13 -5.67 -18.39
N SER A 118 9.40 -5.03 -19.54
CA SER A 118 9.56 -5.73 -20.81
C SER A 118 10.77 -6.68 -20.83
N LYS A 119 11.71 -6.47 -19.93
CA LYS A 119 12.91 -7.30 -19.75
C LYS A 119 12.76 -8.40 -18.71
N VAL A 120 11.60 -8.46 -18.03
CA VAL A 120 11.34 -9.46 -16.99
C VAL A 120 10.85 -10.74 -17.62
N THR A 121 11.50 -11.85 -17.32
CA THR A 121 11.02 -13.17 -17.68
C THR A 121 10.01 -13.64 -16.64
N VAL A 122 8.75 -13.79 -17.05
CA VAL A 122 7.72 -14.40 -16.20
C VAL A 122 7.97 -15.91 -16.14
N MET A 123 8.18 -16.40 -14.92
CA MET A 123 8.40 -17.84 -14.70
C MET A 123 7.10 -18.62 -14.91
N ASP A 124 7.20 -19.82 -15.49
CA ASP A 124 6.09 -20.75 -15.60
C ASP A 124 5.59 -21.15 -14.20
N ALA A 125 4.26 -21.30 -14.05
CA ALA A 125 3.65 -21.73 -12.80
C ALA A 125 4.19 -23.06 -12.28
N GLU A 126 4.56 -24.01 -13.17
CA GLU A 126 5.17 -25.27 -12.77
C GLU A 126 6.56 -25.09 -12.12
N MET A 127 7.32 -24.10 -12.55
CA MET A 127 8.64 -23.79 -11.97
C MET A 127 8.53 -23.17 -10.57
N LEU A 128 7.37 -22.62 -10.23
CA LEU A 128 7.10 -21.98 -8.94
C LEU A 128 6.56 -22.94 -7.87
N LYS A 129 6.24 -24.19 -8.25
CA LYS A 129 5.79 -25.19 -7.29
C LYS A 129 6.95 -25.65 -6.40
N SER A 130 6.77 -25.54 -5.09
CA SER A 130 7.68 -26.20 -4.14
C SER A 130 7.60 -27.71 -4.28
N LYS A 131 8.75 -28.39 -4.32
CA LYS A 131 8.83 -29.86 -4.26
C LYS A 131 8.51 -30.34 -2.86
#